data_c8604bf147577d9a16047eeec161c886
#
_entry.id   c8604bf147577d9a16047eeec161c886
#
_cell.length_a   1.000
_cell.length_b   1.000
_cell.length_c   1.000
_cell.angle_alpha   90.00
_cell.angle_beta   90.00
_cell.angle_gamma   90.00
#
_symmetry.space_group_name_H-M   'P 1'
#
loop_
_entity.id
_entity.type
_entity.pdbx_description
1 polymer ?
#
loop_
_entity_poly.entity_id
_entity_poly.type
_entity_poly.pdbx_seq_one_letter_code
_entity_poly.pdbx_strand_id
1 'polypeptide(L)'
;DGIRDRSPSRGLGDVYKRQVYICIDGPSEKTDISLHEQTKNVAKKNWRFKSTTLIFRENNLDCRTNIITTISELFESHEKLIILEDDLELGKNFLKFMNDSLEKYKDSNNVWHVNGYAYPQLNFKKRASIGRYISPWGWATWKDKWDIFVKKDYDKTNMISQLSDEERNKFNVEKLYDWENIIIKNEIGEISAWDAYWYQAVFLNDGYSIYPNKSHIKNKGFDGTGMHCSNNDDWKTPLNSSQTNHFPNNISETKLFRFNTLLFYRYYNFKRYLRFHKSKIESFENFRNFLRKKLSI
;
A
#
# COMPACT_ATOMS: atom_id res chain seq x y z
N ASP A 1 31.45 9.21 7.43
CA ASP A 1 32.42 8.14 7.71
C ASP A 1 31.69 6.88 8.16
N GLY A 2 31.87 5.77 7.43
CA GLY A 2 31.63 4.45 7.96
C GLY A 2 30.51 3.63 7.34
N ILE A 3 30.26 3.68 6.03
CA ILE A 3 29.66 2.53 5.35
C ILE A 3 30.80 1.55 5.07
N ARG A 4 31.13 0.75 6.07
CA ARG A 4 31.97 -0.44 5.87
C ARG A 4 31.26 -1.38 4.92
N ASP A 5 31.97 -1.72 3.84
CA ASP A 5 31.67 -2.77 2.89
C ASP A 5 31.35 -4.08 3.65
N ARG A 6 30.08 -4.29 3.95
CA ARG A 6 29.60 -5.60 4.38
C ARG A 6 29.08 -6.27 3.14
N SER A 7 29.76 -7.35 2.76
CA SER A 7 29.36 -8.31 1.73
C SER A 7 27.86 -8.34 1.53
N PRO A 8 27.34 -8.43 0.30
CA PRO A 8 25.93 -8.36 0.01
C PRO A 8 25.20 -9.41 0.85
N SER A 9 24.59 -8.94 1.92
CA SER A 9 23.90 -9.77 2.88
C SER A 9 22.78 -10.53 2.16
N ARG A 10 22.79 -11.81 2.34
CA ARG A 10 21.83 -12.83 1.89
C ARG A 10 20.37 -12.32 1.99
N GLY A 11 19.86 -11.68 0.96
CA GLY A 11 18.47 -11.17 0.92
C GLY A 11 18.25 -10.08 -0.10
N LEU A 12 19.24 -9.23 -0.37
CA LEU A 12 19.27 -8.31 -1.50
C LEU A 12 20.22 -8.80 -2.60
N GLY A 13 20.64 -10.08 -2.55
CA GLY A 13 21.67 -10.68 -3.40
C GLY A 13 21.45 -10.57 -4.90
N ASP A 14 20.27 -10.18 -5.36
CA ASP A 14 19.95 -10.02 -6.77
C ASP A 14 19.66 -8.57 -7.19
N VAL A 15 19.93 -7.58 -6.33
CA VAL A 15 19.70 -6.16 -6.66
C VAL A 15 20.46 -5.77 -7.93
N TYR A 16 21.72 -6.20 -8.09
CA TYR A 16 22.54 -5.95 -9.28
C TYR A 16 22.03 -6.61 -10.56
N LYS A 17 21.04 -7.52 -10.47
CA LYS A 17 20.35 -8.14 -11.62
C LYS A 17 19.07 -7.41 -11.98
N ARG A 18 18.63 -6.43 -11.18
CA ARG A 18 17.34 -5.76 -11.32
C ARG A 18 17.45 -4.48 -12.10
N GLN A 19 16.42 -4.22 -12.89
CA GLN A 19 16.15 -2.91 -13.45
C GLN A 19 15.29 -2.13 -12.46
N VAL A 20 15.60 -0.85 -12.27
CA VAL A 20 14.84 0.06 -11.43
C VAL A 20 14.42 1.26 -12.26
N TYR A 21 13.17 1.63 -12.12
CA TYR A 21 12.59 2.84 -12.67
C TYR A 21 12.25 3.75 -11.50
N ILE A 22 12.78 4.96 -11.49
CA ILE A 22 12.49 5.97 -10.47
C ILE A 22 11.69 7.05 -11.15
N CYS A 23 10.39 7.12 -10.81
CA CYS A 23 9.49 8.12 -11.31
C CYS A 23 9.31 9.23 -10.28
N ILE A 24 9.50 10.48 -10.69
CA ILE A 24 9.24 11.66 -9.87
C ILE A 24 8.23 12.51 -10.63
N ASP A 25 7.12 12.83 -9.98
CA ASP A 25 6.09 13.69 -10.53
C ASP A 25 6.60 15.12 -10.75
N GLY A 26 5.95 15.86 -11.63
CA GLY A 26 6.26 17.26 -11.86
C GLY A 26 5.85 18.14 -10.66
N PRO A 27 6.44 19.33 -10.54
CA PRO A 27 6.11 20.23 -9.45
C PRO A 27 4.70 20.82 -9.62
N SER A 28 3.94 20.88 -8.52
CA SER A 28 2.70 21.63 -8.41
C SER A 28 2.98 23.08 -7.99
N GLU A 29 1.97 23.94 -8.02
CA GLU A 29 2.09 25.33 -7.52
C GLU A 29 2.52 25.42 -6.05
N LYS A 30 2.25 24.38 -5.26
CA LYS A 30 2.60 24.30 -3.84
C LYS A 30 3.96 23.65 -3.57
N THR A 31 4.65 23.19 -4.61
CA THR A 31 5.90 22.45 -4.47
C THR A 31 7.06 23.39 -4.15
N ASP A 32 7.82 23.08 -3.10
CA ASP A 32 9.13 23.70 -2.90
C ASP A 32 10.10 23.17 -3.97
N ILE A 33 10.45 24.04 -4.91
CA ILE A 33 11.30 23.71 -6.06
C ILE A 33 12.70 23.25 -5.58
N SER A 34 13.23 23.82 -4.50
CA SER A 34 14.54 23.43 -3.97
C SER A 34 14.51 21.99 -3.45
N LEU A 35 13.48 21.61 -2.70
CA LEU A 35 13.29 20.24 -2.21
C LEU A 35 13.01 19.26 -3.36
N HIS A 36 12.24 19.69 -4.36
CA HIS A 36 11.98 18.87 -5.55
C HIS A 36 13.28 18.55 -6.31
N GLU A 37 14.14 19.55 -6.54
CA GLU A 37 15.45 19.31 -7.16
C GLU A 37 16.38 18.46 -6.28
N GLN A 38 16.33 18.59 -4.97
CA GLN A 38 17.07 17.69 -4.05
C GLN A 38 16.60 16.24 -4.21
N THR A 39 15.29 16.00 -4.33
CA THR A 39 14.71 14.67 -4.59
C THR A 39 15.23 14.09 -5.90
N LYS A 40 15.23 14.87 -6.99
CA LYS A 40 15.83 14.46 -8.28
C LYS A 40 17.32 14.12 -8.14
N ASN A 41 18.06 14.90 -7.37
CA ASN A 41 19.48 14.64 -7.13
C ASN A 41 19.72 13.36 -6.33
N VAL A 42 18.84 13.01 -5.40
CA VAL A 42 18.86 11.70 -4.73
C VAL A 42 18.60 10.58 -5.72
N ALA A 43 17.62 10.72 -6.62
CA ALA A 43 17.31 9.71 -7.64
C ALA A 43 18.48 9.48 -8.62
N LYS A 44 19.28 10.49 -8.91
CA LYS A 44 20.45 10.41 -9.81
C LYS A 44 21.67 9.68 -9.19
N LYS A 45 21.62 9.32 -7.90
CA LYS A 45 22.73 8.59 -7.26
C LYS A 45 22.93 7.22 -7.88
N ASN A 46 24.15 6.67 -7.78
CA ASN A 46 24.42 5.30 -8.22
C ASN A 46 23.86 4.28 -7.21
N TRP A 47 22.77 3.64 -7.57
CA TRP A 47 22.05 2.69 -6.72
C TRP A 47 22.52 1.24 -6.83
N ARG A 48 23.59 0.95 -7.60
CA ARG A 48 24.15 -0.40 -7.82
C ARG A 48 23.13 -1.43 -8.36
N PHE A 49 22.09 -0.99 -9.07
CA PHE A 49 21.21 -1.87 -9.84
C PHE A 49 21.84 -2.22 -11.19
N LYS A 50 21.28 -3.22 -11.89
CA LYS A 50 21.68 -3.55 -13.27
C LYS A 50 21.53 -2.35 -14.20
N SER A 51 20.41 -1.67 -14.07
CA SER A 51 20.13 -0.38 -14.71
C SER A 51 19.18 0.43 -13.85
N THR A 52 19.34 1.74 -13.91
CA THR A 52 18.42 2.70 -13.29
C THR A 52 17.93 3.65 -14.39
N THR A 53 16.62 3.67 -14.58
CA THR A 53 15.97 4.60 -15.51
C THR A 53 15.24 5.67 -14.70
N LEU A 54 15.48 6.93 -15.02
CA LEU A 54 14.86 8.06 -14.33
C LEU A 54 13.74 8.62 -15.21
N ILE A 55 12.54 8.73 -14.65
CA ILE A 55 11.36 9.30 -15.28
C ILE A 55 10.99 10.55 -14.49
N PHE A 56 11.32 11.72 -15.03
CA PHE A 56 10.97 13.00 -14.43
C PHE A 56 9.85 13.63 -15.22
N ARG A 57 8.69 13.78 -14.60
CA ARG A 57 7.55 14.45 -15.24
C ARG A 57 7.81 15.96 -15.27
N GLU A 58 7.46 16.61 -16.39
CA GLU A 58 7.54 18.07 -16.49
C GLU A 58 6.39 18.75 -15.75
N ASN A 59 5.19 18.18 -15.88
CA ASN A 59 3.99 18.69 -15.25
C ASN A 59 3.55 17.78 -14.09
N ASN A 60 2.91 18.36 -13.09
CA ASN A 60 2.28 17.60 -12.02
C ASN A 60 1.07 16.82 -12.54
N LEU A 61 1.10 15.52 -12.37
CA LEU A 61 0.03 14.61 -12.79
C LEU A 61 -0.89 14.22 -11.63
N ASP A 62 -0.59 14.62 -10.41
CA ASP A 62 -1.10 14.09 -9.14
C ASP A 62 -0.69 12.63 -8.84
N CYS A 63 -0.85 12.24 -7.58
CA CYS A 63 -0.41 10.92 -7.11
C CYS A 63 -1.06 9.78 -7.90
N ARG A 64 -2.40 9.80 -8.08
CA ARG A 64 -3.14 8.75 -8.76
C ARG A 64 -2.74 8.63 -10.23
N THR A 65 -2.80 9.73 -10.95
CA THR A 65 -2.51 9.75 -12.39
C THR A 65 -1.07 9.36 -12.66
N ASN A 66 -0.11 9.88 -11.88
CA ASN A 66 1.30 9.54 -12.06
C ASN A 66 1.58 8.05 -11.83
N ILE A 67 1.01 7.45 -10.77
CA ILE A 67 1.18 6.03 -10.49
C ILE A 67 0.58 5.17 -11.60
N ILE A 68 -0.67 5.41 -11.99
CA ILE A 68 -1.36 4.62 -13.01
C ILE A 68 -0.66 4.75 -14.36
N THR A 69 -0.29 5.96 -14.77
CA THR A 69 0.42 6.21 -16.03
C THR A 69 1.77 5.51 -16.04
N THR A 70 2.58 5.66 -14.97
CA THR A 70 3.90 5.04 -14.89
C THR A 70 3.83 3.52 -14.95
N ILE A 71 2.91 2.90 -14.21
CA ILE A 71 2.74 1.43 -14.24
C ILE A 71 2.31 0.98 -15.64
N SER A 72 1.38 1.69 -16.29
CA SER A 72 0.91 1.38 -17.65
C SER A 72 2.04 1.48 -18.68
N GLU A 73 2.82 2.55 -18.65
CA GLU A 73 4.00 2.73 -19.52
C GLU A 73 5.01 1.57 -19.34
N LEU A 74 5.28 1.16 -18.09
CA LEU A 74 6.23 0.10 -17.81
C LEU A 74 5.71 -1.28 -18.23
N PHE A 75 4.40 -1.51 -18.20
CA PHE A 75 3.79 -2.73 -18.70
C PHE A 75 3.78 -2.85 -20.22
N GLU A 76 4.13 -1.82 -20.98
CA GLU A 76 4.37 -1.96 -22.41
C GLU A 76 5.58 -2.86 -22.71
N SER A 77 6.56 -2.92 -21.78
CA SER A 77 7.83 -3.67 -21.97
C SER A 77 8.09 -4.71 -20.87
N HIS A 78 7.22 -4.86 -19.90
CA HIS A 78 7.40 -5.79 -18.77
C HIS A 78 6.15 -6.61 -18.51
N GLU A 79 6.33 -7.88 -18.12
CA GLU A 79 5.22 -8.79 -17.80
C GLU A 79 4.81 -8.76 -16.33
N LYS A 80 5.66 -8.24 -15.46
CA LYS A 80 5.44 -8.17 -14.01
C LYS A 80 6.23 -7.02 -13.41
N LEU A 81 5.63 -6.34 -12.44
CA LEU A 81 6.25 -5.20 -11.74
C LEU A 81 6.17 -5.38 -10.22
N ILE A 82 7.18 -4.87 -9.53
CA ILE A 82 7.17 -4.61 -8.09
C ILE A 82 7.12 -3.09 -7.94
N ILE A 83 6.10 -2.59 -7.25
CA ILE A 83 5.83 -1.17 -7.10
C ILE A 83 6.12 -0.74 -5.67
N LEU A 84 6.83 0.38 -5.52
CA LEU A 84 7.23 0.95 -4.24
C LEU A 84 6.92 2.45 -4.23
N GLU A 85 6.51 2.94 -3.08
CA GLU A 85 6.41 4.37 -2.77
C GLU A 85 7.64 4.79 -1.94
N ASP A 86 7.92 6.08 -1.86
CA ASP A 86 9.15 6.64 -1.29
C ASP A 86 9.20 6.60 0.25
N ASP A 87 8.06 6.47 0.90
CA ASP A 87 7.93 6.38 2.36
C ASP A 87 8.06 4.97 2.94
N LEU A 88 8.54 4.00 2.13
CA LEU A 88 8.58 2.59 2.52
C LEU A 88 10.00 2.15 2.92
N GLU A 89 10.11 1.56 4.11
CA GLU A 89 11.30 0.83 4.56
C GLU A 89 11.13 -0.66 4.29
N LEU A 90 12.10 -1.28 3.57
CA LEU A 90 12.02 -2.65 3.11
C LEU A 90 12.74 -3.62 4.04
N GLY A 91 12.10 -4.73 4.38
CA GLY A 91 12.75 -5.87 5.01
C GLY A 91 13.69 -6.59 4.04
N LYS A 92 14.78 -7.15 4.55
CA LYS A 92 15.84 -7.76 3.71
C LYS A 92 15.37 -8.90 2.79
N ASN A 93 14.23 -9.52 3.06
CA ASN A 93 13.65 -10.60 2.25
C ASN A 93 12.49 -10.13 1.37
N PHE A 94 12.24 -8.83 1.29
CA PHE A 94 11.14 -8.26 0.51
C PHE A 94 11.21 -8.69 -0.96
N LEU A 95 12.31 -8.37 -1.65
CA LEU A 95 12.47 -8.69 -3.07
C LEU A 95 12.39 -10.20 -3.35
N LYS A 96 12.94 -11.01 -2.45
CA LYS A 96 12.83 -12.47 -2.59
C LYS A 96 11.37 -12.91 -2.51
N PHE A 97 10.62 -12.45 -1.53
CA PHE A 97 9.22 -12.78 -1.36
C PHE A 97 8.38 -12.36 -2.58
N MET A 98 8.59 -11.13 -3.07
CA MET A 98 7.89 -10.63 -4.24
C MET A 98 8.16 -11.48 -5.48
N ASN A 99 9.42 -11.79 -5.75
CA ASN A 99 9.79 -12.59 -6.92
C ASN A 99 9.30 -14.04 -6.83
N ASP A 100 9.44 -14.67 -5.66
CA ASP A 100 8.95 -16.05 -5.45
C ASP A 100 7.42 -16.09 -5.65
N SER A 101 6.68 -15.08 -5.17
CA SER A 101 5.24 -14.96 -5.37
C SER A 101 4.87 -14.74 -6.84
N LEU A 102 5.54 -13.77 -7.49
CA LEU A 102 5.30 -13.46 -8.89
C LEU A 102 5.58 -14.66 -9.80
N GLU A 103 6.60 -15.47 -9.52
CA GLU A 103 6.90 -16.67 -10.28
C GLU A 103 5.92 -17.81 -9.97
N LYS A 104 5.60 -18.02 -8.68
CA LYS A 104 4.70 -19.08 -8.24
C LYS A 104 3.29 -18.96 -8.81
N TYR A 105 2.79 -17.74 -8.94
CA TYR A 105 1.39 -17.48 -9.30
C TYR A 105 1.21 -16.86 -10.68
N LYS A 106 2.24 -16.85 -11.53
CA LYS A 106 2.22 -16.24 -12.87
C LYS A 106 1.11 -16.78 -13.78
N ASP A 107 0.78 -18.06 -13.63
CA ASP A 107 -0.25 -18.74 -14.44
C ASP A 107 -1.62 -18.79 -13.72
N SER A 108 -1.78 -18.07 -12.61
CA SER A 108 -3.02 -18.06 -11.86
C SER A 108 -3.95 -16.94 -12.33
N ASN A 109 -5.12 -17.30 -12.81
CA ASN A 109 -6.14 -16.32 -13.21
C ASN A 109 -6.70 -15.54 -12.01
N ASN A 110 -6.69 -16.13 -10.81
CA ASN A 110 -7.35 -15.58 -9.65
C ASN A 110 -6.40 -14.86 -8.70
N VAL A 111 -5.07 -14.91 -8.87
CA VAL A 111 -4.14 -14.10 -8.07
C VAL A 111 -3.83 -12.83 -8.83
N TRP A 112 -4.17 -11.70 -8.22
CA TRP A 112 -4.07 -10.37 -8.82
C TRP A 112 -3.01 -9.49 -8.19
N HIS A 113 -2.70 -9.74 -6.92
CA HIS A 113 -1.92 -8.82 -6.12
C HIS A 113 -1.01 -9.57 -5.16
N VAL A 114 0.20 -9.07 -4.98
CA VAL A 114 1.14 -9.55 -3.96
C VAL A 114 1.43 -8.41 -3.01
N ASN A 115 1.10 -8.57 -1.73
CA ASN A 115 1.34 -7.57 -0.69
C ASN A 115 2.75 -7.73 -0.10
N GLY A 116 3.48 -6.64 0.07
CA GLY A 116 4.67 -6.60 0.92
C GLY A 116 4.34 -6.40 2.40
N TYR A 117 3.27 -5.69 2.65
CA TYR A 117 2.73 -5.46 3.98
C TYR A 117 1.89 -6.65 4.46
N ALA A 118 1.96 -6.94 5.74
CA ALA A 118 1.01 -7.83 6.42
C ALA A 118 0.46 -7.14 7.66
N TYR A 119 -0.83 -7.26 7.87
CA TYR A 119 -1.47 -6.75 9.09
C TYR A 119 -0.78 -7.30 10.34
N PRO A 120 -0.76 -6.54 11.46
CA PRO A 120 -0.31 -7.05 12.74
C PRO A 120 -1.18 -8.24 13.15
N GLN A 121 -0.68 -9.45 12.97
CA GLN A 121 -1.46 -10.67 13.13
C GLN A 121 -0.75 -11.70 14.00
N LEU A 122 -1.54 -12.66 14.47
CA LEU A 122 -1.06 -13.90 15.06
C LEU A 122 -0.17 -14.65 14.06
N ASN A 123 0.97 -15.09 14.51
CA ASN A 123 2.07 -15.66 13.75
C ASN A 123 1.64 -16.86 12.88
N PHE A 124 1.61 -16.69 11.56
CA PHE A 124 1.61 -17.82 10.63
C PHE A 124 3.06 -18.32 10.46
N LYS A 125 3.33 -19.55 10.87
CA LYS A 125 4.66 -20.16 10.78
C LYS A 125 5.21 -20.09 9.34
N LYS A 126 6.05 -19.10 9.00
CA LYS A 126 6.78 -18.95 7.71
C LYS A 126 5.98 -19.26 6.43
N ARG A 127 4.66 -19.17 6.48
CA ARG A 127 3.75 -19.43 5.35
C ARG A 127 3.18 -18.13 4.82
N ALA A 128 3.13 -18.00 3.50
CA ALA A 128 2.28 -16.99 2.86
C ALA A 128 0.80 -17.31 3.12
N SER A 129 -0.02 -16.30 3.12
CA SER A 129 -1.48 -16.41 3.24
C SER A 129 -2.15 -15.85 1.98
N ILE A 130 -3.38 -16.27 1.74
CA ILE A 130 -4.22 -15.76 0.64
C ILE A 130 -5.42 -15.08 1.27
N GLY A 131 -5.72 -13.90 0.78
CA GLY A 131 -6.88 -13.11 1.20
C GLY A 131 -7.49 -12.31 0.07
N ARG A 132 -8.58 -11.61 0.36
CA ARG A 132 -9.35 -10.82 -0.61
C ARG A 132 -8.96 -9.35 -0.66
N TYR A 133 -8.28 -8.84 0.35
CA TYR A 133 -7.97 -7.43 0.46
C TYR A 133 -6.59 -7.12 -0.12
N ILE A 134 -6.32 -5.86 -0.40
CA ILE A 134 -5.02 -5.39 -0.86
C ILE A 134 -4.37 -4.47 0.16
N SER A 135 -3.06 -4.24 -0.01
CA SER A 135 -2.34 -3.12 0.60
C SER A 135 -1.44 -2.49 -0.46
N PRO A 136 -1.49 -1.16 -0.66
CA PRO A 136 -0.68 -0.49 -1.68
C PRO A 136 0.80 -0.36 -1.27
N TRP A 137 1.13 -0.70 -0.03
CA TRP A 137 2.48 -0.48 0.52
C TRP A 137 3.44 -1.57 0.07
N GLY A 138 4.21 -1.28 -0.98
CA GLY A 138 5.15 -2.20 -1.56
C GLY A 138 4.46 -3.47 -2.04
N TRP A 139 4.05 -3.48 -3.28
CA TRP A 139 3.21 -4.52 -3.86
C TRP A 139 3.72 -4.97 -5.22
N ALA A 140 3.12 -6.01 -5.77
CA ALA A 140 3.45 -6.49 -7.10
C ALA A 140 2.23 -7.05 -7.82
N THR A 141 2.28 -7.01 -9.15
CA THR A 141 1.24 -7.56 -10.04
C THR A 141 1.81 -7.93 -11.41
N TRP A 142 0.96 -8.44 -12.27
CA TRP A 142 1.24 -8.89 -13.63
C TRP A 142 0.53 -8.01 -14.66
N LYS A 143 1.11 -7.97 -15.87
CA LYS A 143 0.61 -7.19 -17.00
C LYS A 143 -0.84 -7.55 -17.34
N ASP A 144 -1.18 -8.83 -17.43
CA ASP A 144 -2.52 -9.31 -17.80
C ASP A 144 -3.61 -8.82 -16.85
N LYS A 145 -3.30 -8.68 -15.55
CA LYS A 145 -4.22 -8.14 -14.53
C LYS A 145 -4.35 -6.62 -14.66
N TRP A 146 -3.22 -5.95 -14.89
CA TRP A 146 -3.21 -4.50 -15.09
C TRP A 146 -3.91 -4.10 -16.39
N ASP A 147 -3.72 -4.86 -17.46
CA ASP A 147 -4.41 -4.63 -18.74
C ASP A 147 -5.94 -4.71 -18.58
N ILE A 148 -6.44 -5.65 -17.76
CA ILE A 148 -7.89 -5.71 -17.45
C ILE A 148 -8.34 -4.47 -16.67
N PHE A 149 -7.54 -4.02 -15.70
CA PHE A 149 -7.83 -2.82 -14.92
C PHE A 149 -7.98 -1.58 -15.81
N VAL A 150 -7.02 -1.33 -16.69
CA VAL A 150 -7.01 -0.18 -17.58
C VAL A 150 -8.09 -0.32 -18.67
N LYS A 151 -8.21 -1.51 -19.31
CA LYS A 151 -9.15 -1.75 -20.42
C LYS A 151 -10.61 -1.60 -20.01
N LYS A 152 -10.94 -1.90 -18.76
CA LYS A 152 -12.31 -1.77 -18.23
C LYS A 152 -12.56 -0.43 -17.55
N ASP A 153 -11.63 0.52 -17.66
CA ASP A 153 -11.71 1.86 -17.05
C ASP A 153 -12.04 1.82 -15.53
N TYR A 154 -11.54 0.79 -14.81
CA TYR A 154 -11.75 0.70 -13.37
C TYR A 154 -11.18 1.90 -12.60
N ASP A 155 -10.15 2.54 -13.15
CA ASP A 155 -9.50 3.74 -12.62
C ASP A 155 -10.35 5.02 -12.78
N LYS A 156 -11.47 4.94 -13.54
CA LYS A 156 -12.33 6.09 -13.87
C LYS A 156 -13.79 5.88 -13.48
N THR A 157 -14.19 4.65 -13.21
CA THR A 157 -15.62 4.30 -13.05
C THR A 157 -15.89 3.62 -11.72
N ASN A 158 -16.81 4.18 -10.96
CA ASN A 158 -17.37 3.51 -9.77
C ASN A 158 -18.35 2.41 -10.19
N MET A 159 -17.95 1.17 -9.97
CA MET A 159 -18.78 0.01 -10.27
C MET A 159 -19.42 -0.61 -9.02
N ILE A 160 -19.16 -0.05 -7.83
CA ILE A 160 -19.65 -0.60 -6.56
C ILE A 160 -21.17 -0.43 -6.42
N SER A 161 -21.74 0.59 -7.04
CA SER A 161 -23.18 0.80 -7.05
C SER A 161 -23.99 -0.35 -7.68
N GLN A 162 -23.33 -1.20 -8.50
CA GLN A 162 -23.94 -2.36 -9.16
C GLN A 162 -23.93 -3.62 -8.28
N LEU A 163 -23.22 -3.59 -7.15
CA LEU A 163 -23.13 -4.71 -6.23
C LEU A 163 -24.38 -4.85 -5.37
N SER A 164 -24.75 -6.09 -5.07
CA SER A 164 -25.73 -6.40 -4.04
C SER A 164 -25.25 -5.92 -2.65
N ASP A 165 -26.16 -5.78 -1.71
CA ASP A 165 -25.82 -5.40 -0.33
C ASP A 165 -24.84 -6.38 0.33
N GLU A 166 -24.95 -7.67 0.02
CA GLU A 166 -24.02 -8.69 0.53
C GLU A 166 -22.61 -8.51 -0.04
N GLU A 167 -22.48 -8.30 -1.36
CA GLU A 167 -21.20 -8.06 -2.02
C GLU A 167 -20.57 -6.74 -1.56
N ARG A 168 -21.37 -5.68 -1.43
CA ARG A 168 -20.95 -4.38 -0.91
C ARG A 168 -20.42 -4.48 0.54
N ASN A 169 -21.09 -5.30 1.39
CA ASN A 169 -20.58 -5.57 2.73
C ASN A 169 -19.23 -6.28 2.70
N LYS A 170 -19.03 -7.27 1.82
CA LYS A 170 -17.74 -7.94 1.64
C LYS A 170 -16.67 -6.99 1.11
N PHE A 171 -17.02 -6.14 0.14
CA PHE A 171 -16.12 -5.11 -0.38
C PHE A 171 -15.65 -4.17 0.74
N ASN A 172 -16.55 -3.72 1.59
CA ASN A 172 -16.27 -2.85 2.73
C ASN A 172 -15.78 -3.61 3.98
N VAL A 173 -15.09 -4.77 3.78
CA VAL A 173 -14.48 -5.57 4.85
C VAL A 173 -15.49 -5.89 5.97
N GLU A 174 -16.65 -6.42 5.62
CA GLU A 174 -17.76 -6.68 6.57
C GLU A 174 -18.16 -5.41 7.35
N LYS A 175 -18.23 -4.25 6.66
CA LYS A 175 -18.52 -2.92 7.22
C LYS A 175 -17.45 -2.38 8.20
N LEU A 176 -16.27 -2.98 8.23
CA LEU A 176 -15.19 -2.56 9.12
C LEU A 176 -14.24 -1.55 8.49
N TYR A 177 -14.25 -1.42 7.16
CA TYR A 177 -13.50 -0.42 6.41
C TYR A 177 -14.28 0.02 5.18
N ASP A 178 -14.40 1.32 4.97
CA ASP A 178 -15.33 1.90 4.00
C ASP A 178 -14.61 2.26 2.69
N TRP A 179 -14.27 1.23 1.91
CA TRP A 179 -13.65 1.39 0.59
C TRP A 179 -14.55 2.12 -0.40
N GLU A 180 -15.86 1.90 -0.32
CA GLU A 180 -16.84 2.56 -1.19
C GLU A 180 -16.80 4.08 -1.01
N ASN A 181 -16.75 4.57 0.22
CA ASN A 181 -16.64 5.99 0.50
C ASN A 181 -15.32 6.60 -0.02
N ILE A 182 -14.24 5.82 -0.03
CA ILE A 182 -12.96 6.26 -0.64
C ILE A 182 -13.14 6.47 -2.15
N ILE A 183 -13.83 5.56 -2.84
CA ILE A 183 -14.13 5.71 -4.28
C ILE A 183 -15.03 6.93 -4.52
N ILE A 184 -16.08 7.11 -3.74
CA ILE A 184 -16.97 8.27 -3.84
C ILE A 184 -16.20 9.58 -3.66
N LYS A 185 -15.31 9.65 -2.68
CA LYS A 185 -14.46 10.83 -2.44
C LYS A 185 -13.47 11.11 -3.59
N ASN A 186 -12.98 10.05 -4.23
CA ASN A 186 -12.19 10.21 -5.46
C ASN A 186 -13.01 10.81 -6.60
N GLU A 187 -14.27 10.36 -6.78
CA GLU A 187 -15.14 10.83 -7.85
C GLU A 187 -15.49 12.32 -7.72
N ILE A 188 -15.70 12.79 -6.49
CA ILE A 188 -15.99 14.21 -6.21
C ILE A 188 -14.73 15.07 -6.03
N GLY A 189 -13.54 14.49 -6.23
CA GLY A 189 -12.25 15.19 -6.18
C GLY A 189 -11.77 15.58 -4.78
N GLU A 190 -12.33 15.00 -3.71
CA GLU A 190 -11.87 15.25 -2.33
C GLU A 190 -10.52 14.61 -2.03
N ILE A 191 -10.24 13.46 -2.66
CA ILE A 191 -8.98 12.71 -2.49
C ILE A 191 -8.50 12.16 -3.83
N SER A 192 -7.23 11.73 -3.88
CA SER A 192 -6.61 11.11 -5.06
C SER A 192 -5.99 9.76 -4.67
N ALA A 193 -6.84 8.78 -4.32
CA ALA A 193 -6.43 7.44 -3.87
C ALA A 193 -6.60 6.41 -4.99
N TRP A 194 -5.51 6.05 -5.67
CA TRP A 194 -5.49 5.10 -6.79
C TRP A 194 -5.82 3.66 -6.36
N ASP A 195 -5.43 3.30 -5.15
CA ASP A 195 -5.52 1.96 -4.60
C ASP A 195 -6.96 1.46 -4.40
N ALA A 196 -7.90 2.36 -4.14
CA ALA A 196 -9.31 2.01 -4.03
C ALA A 196 -9.88 1.50 -5.36
N TYR A 197 -9.48 2.09 -6.48
CA TYR A 197 -9.88 1.62 -7.81
C TYR A 197 -9.20 0.30 -8.18
N TRP A 198 -7.92 0.13 -7.84
CA TRP A 198 -7.25 -1.16 -8.01
C TRP A 198 -7.92 -2.26 -7.17
N TYR A 199 -8.27 -1.94 -5.91
CA TYR A 199 -9.03 -2.87 -5.07
C TYR A 199 -10.39 -3.22 -5.67
N GLN A 200 -11.12 -2.24 -6.23
CA GLN A 200 -12.37 -2.48 -6.96
C GLN A 200 -12.15 -3.50 -8.08
N ALA A 201 -11.11 -3.34 -8.89
CA ALA A 201 -10.81 -4.27 -9.98
C ALA A 201 -10.50 -5.68 -9.45
N VAL A 202 -9.67 -5.79 -8.42
CA VAL A 202 -9.35 -7.07 -7.78
C VAL A 202 -10.62 -7.75 -7.27
N PHE A 203 -11.47 -7.01 -6.57
CA PHE A 203 -12.71 -7.54 -5.99
C PHE A 203 -13.70 -8.03 -7.05
N LEU A 204 -13.96 -7.20 -8.07
CA LEU A 204 -14.94 -7.49 -9.12
C LEU A 204 -14.51 -8.62 -10.09
N ASN A 205 -13.24 -8.99 -10.08
CA ASN A 205 -12.73 -10.14 -10.84
C ASN A 205 -12.44 -11.36 -9.95
N ASP A 206 -13.07 -11.44 -8.76
CA ASP A 206 -12.85 -12.53 -7.79
C ASP A 206 -11.37 -12.73 -7.43
N GLY A 207 -10.59 -11.66 -7.51
CA GLY A 207 -9.16 -11.66 -7.30
C GLY A 207 -8.76 -11.97 -5.86
N TYR A 208 -7.61 -12.59 -5.72
CA TYR A 208 -6.95 -12.87 -4.46
C TYR A 208 -5.61 -12.14 -4.37
N SER A 209 -5.23 -11.87 -3.15
CA SER A 209 -3.95 -11.27 -2.80
C SER A 209 -3.10 -12.24 -2.00
N ILE A 210 -1.79 -12.24 -2.25
CA ILE A 210 -0.80 -13.00 -1.49
C ILE A 210 -0.23 -12.12 -0.41
N TYR A 211 -0.15 -12.62 0.82
CA TYR A 211 0.42 -11.91 1.96
C TYR A 211 1.62 -12.66 2.51
N PRO A 212 2.68 -11.97 2.92
CA PRO A 212 3.76 -12.59 3.67
C PRO A 212 3.26 -12.98 5.08
N ASN A 213 3.96 -13.90 5.73
CA ASN A 213 3.65 -14.32 7.10
C ASN A 213 3.82 -13.18 8.13
N LYS A 214 4.69 -12.23 7.85
CA LYS A 214 4.92 -11.00 8.59
C LYS A 214 5.30 -9.91 7.59
N SER A 215 5.02 -8.67 7.91
CA SER A 215 5.28 -7.56 7.00
C SER A 215 6.75 -7.46 6.61
N HIS A 216 7.01 -7.36 5.32
CA HIS A 216 8.28 -6.99 4.73
C HIS A 216 8.40 -5.48 4.50
N ILE A 217 7.37 -4.74 4.87
CA ILE A 217 7.26 -3.29 4.71
C ILE A 217 7.01 -2.65 6.06
N LYS A 218 7.66 -1.51 6.28
CA LYS A 218 7.28 -0.53 7.30
C LYS A 218 7.05 0.79 6.60
N ASN A 219 5.81 1.26 6.62
CA ASN A 219 5.45 2.56 6.10
C ASN A 219 5.87 3.63 7.12
N LYS A 220 6.65 4.64 6.68
CA LYS A 220 7.13 5.76 7.48
C LYS A 220 6.22 6.99 7.38
N GLY A 221 5.35 7.06 6.39
CA GLY A 221 4.40 8.17 6.19
C GLY A 221 3.41 8.39 7.33
N PHE A 222 3.37 7.48 8.34
CA PHE A 222 2.57 7.65 9.57
C PHE A 222 3.26 8.50 10.65
N ASP A 223 4.27 9.26 10.31
CA ASP A 223 4.92 10.23 11.22
C ASP A 223 4.27 11.63 11.18
N GLY A 224 3.23 11.80 10.36
CA GLY A 224 2.51 13.05 10.17
C GLY A 224 2.97 13.86 8.94
N THR A 225 3.96 13.38 8.18
CA THR A 225 4.43 14.01 6.94
C THR A 225 3.72 13.49 5.69
N GLY A 226 3.11 12.31 5.75
CA GLY A 226 2.39 11.70 4.63
C GLY A 226 1.08 12.42 4.29
N MET A 227 0.79 12.58 2.99
CA MET A 227 -0.41 13.31 2.52
C MET A 227 -1.73 12.68 2.98
N HIS A 228 -1.78 11.37 3.14
CA HIS A 228 -2.99 10.61 3.48
C HIS A 228 -2.91 9.89 4.83
N CYS A 229 -1.79 10.03 5.54
CA CYS A 229 -1.52 9.32 6.78
C CYS A 229 -1.58 10.27 7.99
N SER A 230 -2.46 9.97 8.94
CA SER A 230 -2.43 10.63 10.24
C SER A 230 -1.28 10.08 11.09
N ASN A 231 -0.73 10.89 12.00
CA ASN A 231 0.27 10.42 12.95
C ASN A 231 -0.36 9.39 13.90
N ASN A 232 -0.26 8.12 13.55
CA ASN A 232 -0.74 7.01 14.39
C ASN A 232 0.09 5.75 14.16
N ASP A 233 0.07 4.87 15.16
CA ASP A 233 0.83 3.63 15.18
C ASP A 233 0.01 2.38 14.84
N ASP A 234 -1.26 2.54 14.46
CA ASP A 234 -2.18 1.41 14.33
C ASP A 234 -1.78 0.43 13.22
N TRP A 235 -1.13 0.96 12.16
CA TRP A 235 -0.68 0.20 11.01
C TRP A 235 0.80 -0.19 11.10
N LYS A 236 1.52 0.25 12.12
CA LYS A 236 2.93 -0.05 12.29
C LYS A 236 3.13 -1.53 12.62
N THR A 237 3.99 -2.18 11.86
CA THR A 237 4.42 -3.56 12.09
C THR A 237 5.94 -3.62 12.13
N PRO A 238 6.54 -4.50 12.94
CA PRO A 238 7.98 -4.73 12.88
C PRO A 238 8.36 -5.39 11.55
N LEU A 239 9.48 -4.95 10.98
CA LEU A 239 10.00 -5.54 9.76
C LEU A 239 10.37 -7.01 9.96
N ASN A 240 9.93 -7.84 9.02
CA ASN A 240 10.25 -9.25 9.00
C ASN A 240 11.70 -9.50 8.56
N SER A 241 12.47 -10.20 9.38
CA SER A 241 13.80 -10.67 9.04
C SER A 241 13.83 -12.12 8.54
N SER A 242 12.73 -12.86 8.69
CA SER A 242 12.64 -14.27 8.28
C SER A 242 12.13 -14.40 6.83
N GLN A 243 12.51 -15.51 6.18
CA GLN A 243 11.98 -15.85 4.86
C GLN A 243 10.59 -16.47 4.97
N THR A 244 9.76 -16.20 3.98
CA THR A 244 8.52 -16.93 3.73
C THR A 244 8.85 -18.11 2.80
N ASN A 245 8.73 -19.33 3.29
CA ASN A 245 9.21 -20.51 2.56
C ASN A 245 8.07 -21.38 1.99
N HIS A 246 6.83 -21.10 2.36
CA HIS A 246 5.67 -21.87 1.94
C HIS A 246 4.63 -20.99 1.28
N PHE A 247 4.31 -21.30 0.05
CA PHE A 247 3.28 -20.63 -0.74
C PHE A 247 2.14 -21.61 -0.97
N PRO A 248 0.87 -21.26 -0.64
CA PRO A 248 -0.28 -22.11 -0.86
C PRO A 248 -0.45 -22.49 -2.35
N ASN A 249 -0.82 -23.75 -2.60
CA ASN A 249 -1.21 -24.18 -3.95
C ASN A 249 -2.70 -23.96 -4.20
N ASN A 250 -3.53 -24.12 -3.17
CA ASN A 250 -4.96 -23.83 -3.28
C ASN A 250 -5.19 -22.32 -3.12
N ILE A 251 -5.80 -21.72 -4.13
CA ILE A 251 -6.11 -20.30 -4.17
C ILE A 251 -7.48 -20.09 -3.53
N SER A 252 -7.49 -19.98 -2.23
CA SER A 252 -8.69 -19.66 -1.46
C SER A 252 -8.32 -18.94 -0.16
N GLU A 253 -9.17 -18.02 0.27
CA GLU A 253 -9.00 -17.38 1.56
C GLU A 253 -9.18 -18.38 2.69
N THR A 254 -8.20 -18.48 3.59
CA THR A 254 -8.32 -19.33 4.76
C THR A 254 -9.18 -18.67 5.82
N LYS A 255 -10.03 -19.45 6.50
CA LYS A 255 -10.87 -18.94 7.62
C LYS A 255 -10.05 -18.22 8.69
N LEU A 256 -8.85 -18.72 8.98
CA LEU A 256 -7.95 -18.12 9.96
C LEU A 256 -7.43 -16.76 9.49
N PHE A 257 -7.03 -16.62 8.20
CA PHE A 257 -6.59 -15.34 7.66
C PHE A 257 -7.73 -14.31 7.71
N ARG A 258 -8.91 -14.67 7.23
CA ARG A 258 -10.10 -13.82 7.28
C ARG A 258 -10.42 -13.38 8.72
N PHE A 259 -10.46 -14.33 9.66
CA PHE A 259 -10.70 -14.04 11.08
C PHE A 259 -9.70 -13.01 11.63
N ASN A 260 -8.41 -13.21 11.42
CA ASN A 260 -7.37 -12.30 11.88
C ASN A 260 -7.49 -10.90 11.25
N THR A 261 -7.79 -10.83 9.96
CA THR A 261 -7.97 -9.55 9.27
C THR A 261 -9.17 -8.78 9.83
N LEU A 262 -10.31 -9.46 10.03
CA LEU A 262 -11.48 -8.84 10.66
C LEU A 262 -11.21 -8.41 12.11
N LEU A 263 -10.46 -9.22 12.86
CA LEU A 263 -10.06 -8.87 14.22
C LEU A 263 -9.18 -7.61 14.24
N PHE A 264 -8.22 -7.50 13.30
CA PHE A 264 -7.40 -6.31 13.14
C PHE A 264 -8.25 -5.06 12.88
N TYR A 265 -9.18 -5.10 11.91
CA TYR A 265 -10.03 -3.96 11.60
C TYR A 265 -10.98 -3.59 12.74
N ARG A 266 -11.51 -4.57 13.50
CA ARG A 266 -12.29 -4.31 14.72
C ARG A 266 -11.46 -3.58 15.78
N TYR A 267 -10.23 -4.05 16.01
CA TYR A 267 -9.32 -3.42 16.95
C TYR A 267 -8.94 -2.00 16.51
N TYR A 268 -8.66 -1.81 15.22
CA TYR A 268 -8.39 -0.50 14.64
C TYR A 268 -9.56 0.46 14.84
N ASN A 269 -10.79 0.05 14.54
CA ASN A 269 -11.99 0.86 14.73
C ASN A 269 -12.24 1.17 16.22
N PHE A 270 -12.02 0.21 17.11
CA PHE A 270 -12.12 0.45 18.54
C PHE A 270 -11.11 1.49 19.03
N LYS A 271 -9.85 1.41 18.61
CA LYS A 271 -8.85 2.43 18.93
C LYS A 271 -9.24 3.81 18.39
N ARG A 272 -9.76 3.87 17.16
CA ARG A 272 -10.23 5.12 16.55
C ARG A 272 -11.39 5.72 17.35
N TYR A 273 -12.32 4.90 17.78
CA TYR A 273 -13.41 5.29 18.65
C TYR A 273 -12.92 5.88 19.98
N LEU A 274 -11.99 5.21 20.65
CA LEU A 274 -11.42 5.69 21.91
C LEU A 274 -10.70 7.04 21.75
N ARG A 275 -9.90 7.21 20.67
CA ARG A 275 -9.24 8.50 20.39
C ARG A 275 -10.24 9.63 20.17
N PHE A 276 -11.29 9.37 19.43
CA PHE A 276 -12.35 10.36 19.19
C PHE A 276 -13.05 10.78 20.48
N HIS A 277 -13.37 9.83 21.34
CA HIS A 277 -14.01 10.14 22.62
C HIS A 277 -13.05 10.84 23.60
N LYS A 278 -11.79 10.45 23.63
CA LYS A 278 -10.76 11.11 24.44
C LYS A 278 -10.62 12.59 24.04
N SER A 279 -10.51 12.87 22.76
CA SER A 279 -10.42 14.25 22.27
C SER A 279 -11.66 15.09 22.60
N LYS A 280 -12.86 14.50 22.58
CA LYS A 280 -14.09 15.17 23.02
C LYS A 280 -14.09 15.49 24.51
N ILE A 281 -13.64 14.56 25.34
CA ILE A 281 -13.56 14.75 26.80
C ILE A 281 -12.55 15.87 27.11
N GLU A 282 -11.36 15.82 26.50
CA GLU A 282 -10.33 16.87 26.66
C GLU A 282 -10.84 18.24 26.16
N SER A 283 -11.54 18.29 25.04
CA SER A 283 -12.15 19.51 24.54
C SER A 283 -13.23 20.07 25.49
N PHE A 284 -14.05 19.19 26.06
CA PHE A 284 -15.08 19.57 27.03
C PHE A 284 -14.45 20.08 28.36
N GLU A 285 -13.41 19.44 28.83
CA GLU A 285 -12.66 19.89 30.01
C GLU A 285 -11.98 21.24 29.79
N ASN A 286 -11.37 21.43 28.62
CA ASN A 286 -10.77 22.71 28.24
C ASN A 286 -11.83 23.82 28.14
N PHE A 287 -12.99 23.54 27.56
CA PHE A 287 -14.11 24.48 27.50
C PHE A 287 -14.66 24.80 28.90
N ARG A 288 -14.83 23.82 29.77
CA ARG A 288 -15.24 24.00 31.16
C ARG A 288 -14.25 24.84 31.93
N ASN A 289 -12.95 24.62 31.78
CA ASN A 289 -11.90 25.37 32.41
C ASN A 289 -11.84 26.81 31.88
N PHE A 290 -12.08 27.03 30.58
CA PHE A 290 -12.22 28.36 30.00
C PHE A 290 -13.40 29.15 30.61
N LEU A 291 -14.57 28.48 30.71
CA LEU A 291 -15.74 29.10 31.34
C LEU A 291 -15.49 29.44 32.80
N ARG A 292 -14.86 28.55 33.57
CA ARG A 292 -14.49 28.83 34.96
C ARG A 292 -13.58 30.08 35.08
N LYS A 293 -12.58 30.19 34.22
CA LYS A 293 -11.68 31.34 34.17
C LYS A 293 -12.40 32.65 33.83
N LYS A 294 -13.39 32.61 32.92
CA LYS A 294 -14.12 33.81 32.49
C LYS A 294 -15.23 34.24 33.46
N LEU A 295 -15.81 33.28 34.16
CA LEU A 295 -16.94 33.57 35.06
C LEU A 295 -16.50 33.76 36.52
N SER A 296 -15.17 33.70 36.80
CA SER A 296 -14.59 33.86 38.14
C SER A 296 -15.24 32.97 39.22
N ILE A 297 -15.64 31.76 38.82
CA ILE A 297 -16.20 30.72 39.67
C ILE A 297 -15.16 29.64 39.93
#